data_3df092fe73b85088ab78a4592d85ed07
#
_entry.id   3df092fe73b85088ab78a4592d85ed07
#
_cell.length_a   1.000
_cell.length_b   1.000
_cell.length_c   1.000
_cell.angle_alpha   90.00
_cell.angle_beta   90.00
_cell.angle_gamma   90.00
#
_symmetry.space_group_name_H-M   'P 1'
#
loop_
_entity.id
_entity.type
_entity.pdbx_description
1 polymer ?
#
loop_
_entity_poly.entity_id
_entity_poly.type
_entity_poly.pdbx_seq_one_letter_code
_entity_poly.pdbx_strand_id
1 'polypeptide(L)' 'MTDELFKLIYNKSLDLLSRREHSQKEIKDKLLKRFDERDQINQAIEKLVSSDLVNNYR' A
#
# COMPACT_ATOMS: atom_id res chain seq x y z
N MET A 1 12.62 3.81 -14.08
CA MET A 1 12.96 4.14 -12.72
C MET A 1 11.94 3.62 -11.76
N THR A 2 12.35 3.44 -10.54
CA THR A 2 11.50 2.87 -9.52
C THR A 2 10.39 3.81 -9.07
N ASP A 3 10.56 5.11 -9.34
CA ASP A 3 9.59 6.09 -8.86
C ASP A 3 8.21 5.87 -9.46
N GLU A 4 8.15 5.52 -10.73
CA GLU A 4 6.85 5.32 -11.37
C GLU A 4 6.14 4.11 -10.79
N LEU A 5 6.89 3.04 -10.58
CA LEU A 5 6.29 1.85 -9.98
C LEU A 5 5.81 2.14 -8.57
N PHE A 6 6.62 2.84 -7.80
CA PHE A 6 6.23 3.20 -6.44
C PHE A 6 4.96 4.01 -6.45
N LYS A 7 4.86 4.96 -7.37
CA LYS A 7 3.66 5.79 -7.47
C LYS A 7 2.43 4.95 -7.79
N LEU A 8 2.58 4.00 -8.70
CA LEU A 8 1.46 3.14 -9.05
C LEU A 8 1.01 2.33 -7.83
N ILE A 9 1.95 1.78 -7.10
CA ILE A 9 1.63 1.00 -5.92
C ILE A 9 0.99 1.88 -4.86
N TYR A 10 1.55 3.05 -4.63
CA TYR A 10 1.02 3.96 -3.63
C TYR A 10 -0.39 4.41 -3.99
N ASN A 11 -0.59 4.78 -5.27
CA ASN A 11 -1.90 5.22 -5.72
C ASN A 11 -2.92 4.09 -5.62
N LYS A 12 -2.51 2.87 -5.92
CA LYS A 12 -3.41 1.74 -5.78
C LYS A 12 -3.79 1.53 -4.32
N SER A 13 -2.84 1.73 -3.42
CA SER A 13 -3.12 1.63 -2.00
C SER A 13 -4.16 2.66 -1.58
N LEU A 14 -4.01 3.88 -2.03
CA LEU A 14 -4.96 4.93 -1.71
C LEU A 14 -6.34 4.61 -2.26
N ASP A 15 -6.38 4.05 -3.46
CA ASP A 15 -7.65 3.66 -4.05
C ASP A 15 -8.34 2.59 -3.21
N LEU A 16 -7.59 1.62 -2.73
CA LEU A 16 -8.16 0.59 -1.88
C LEU A 16 -8.70 1.17 -0.59
N LEU A 17 -7.95 2.08 0.01
CA LEU A 17 -8.35 2.70 1.26
C LEU A 17 -9.58 3.57 1.09
N SER A 18 -9.75 4.15 -0.08
CA SER A 18 -10.91 5.01 -0.32
C SER A 18 -12.20 4.21 -0.41
N ARG A 19 -12.10 2.92 -0.64
CA ARG A 19 -13.28 2.07 -0.76
C ARG A 19 -13.78 1.58 0.60
N ARG A 20 -12.85 1.25 1.46
CA ARG A 20 -13.15 0.87 2.83
C ARG A 20 -11.85 0.78 3.59
N GLU A 21 -11.96 0.62 4.88
CA GLU A 21 -10.78 0.47 5.71
C GLU A 21 -10.09 -0.86 5.43
N HIS A 22 -8.78 -0.80 5.36
CA HIS A 22 -7.95 -1.98 5.16
C HIS A 22 -6.87 -1.99 6.22
N SER A 23 -6.50 -3.19 6.66
CA SER A 23 -5.33 -3.34 7.51
C SER A 23 -4.08 -3.36 6.63
N GLN A 24 -2.92 -3.24 7.28
CA GLN A 24 -1.66 -3.32 6.54
C GLN A 24 -1.57 -4.63 5.78
N LYS A 25 -1.97 -5.72 6.43
CA LYS A 25 -1.88 -7.02 5.82
C LYS A 25 -2.78 -7.13 4.60
N GLU A 26 -3.98 -6.59 4.69
CA GLU A 26 -4.89 -6.62 3.56
C GLU A 26 -4.34 -5.86 2.37
N ILE A 27 -3.83 -4.66 2.63
CA ILE A 27 -3.24 -3.86 1.56
C ILE A 27 -2.08 -4.61 0.93
N LYS A 28 -1.21 -5.15 1.76
CA LYS A 28 -0.04 -5.86 1.27
C LYS A 28 -0.45 -7.05 0.41
N ASP A 29 -1.40 -7.84 0.87
CA ASP A 29 -1.84 -9.02 0.13
C ASP A 29 -2.40 -8.63 -1.22
N LYS A 30 -3.23 -7.59 -1.26
CA LYS A 30 -3.83 -7.16 -2.51
C LYS A 30 -2.80 -6.60 -3.47
N LEU A 31 -1.85 -5.85 -2.94
CA LEU A 31 -0.80 -5.29 -3.78
C LEU A 31 0.11 -6.38 -4.32
N LEU A 32 0.40 -7.40 -3.52
CA LEU A 32 1.25 -8.48 -3.97
C LEU A 32 0.60 -9.29 -5.08
N LYS A 33 -0.70 -9.35 -5.11
CA LYS A 33 -1.40 -10.04 -6.20
C LYS A 33 -1.29 -9.26 -7.51
N ARG A 34 -1.14 -7.96 -7.42
CA ARG A 34 -1.12 -7.11 -8.60
C ARG A 34 0.30 -6.72 -9.02
N PHE A 35 1.16 -6.50 -8.04
CA PHE A 35 2.53 -6.10 -8.28
C PHE A 35 3.46 -7.15 -7.69
N ASP A 36 4.57 -7.35 -8.36
CA ASP A 36 5.53 -8.37 -7.95
C ASP A 36 6.74 -7.74 -7.27
N GLU A 37 6.56 -6.58 -6.66
CA GLU A 37 7.66 -5.83 -6.08
C GLU A 37 7.43 -5.66 -4.59
N ARG A 38 7.86 -6.66 -3.84
CA ARG A 38 7.62 -6.66 -2.40
C ARG A 38 8.25 -5.45 -1.70
N ASP A 39 9.48 -5.12 -2.08
CA ASP A 39 10.18 -4.01 -1.44
C ASP A 39 9.43 -2.70 -1.65
N GLN A 40 8.97 -2.47 -2.86
CA GLN A 40 8.22 -1.26 -3.17
C GLN A 40 6.92 -1.23 -2.40
N ILE A 41 6.26 -2.38 -2.31
CA ILE A 41 5.00 -2.47 -1.59
C ILE A 41 5.21 -2.16 -0.11
N ASN A 42 6.26 -2.72 0.48
CA ASN A 42 6.55 -2.45 1.88
C ASN A 42 6.81 -0.97 2.13
N GLN A 43 7.55 -0.34 1.23
CA GLN A 43 7.83 1.08 1.38
C GLN A 43 6.57 1.92 1.29
N ALA A 44 5.69 1.56 0.36
CA ALA A 44 4.43 2.29 0.22
C ALA A 44 3.58 2.14 1.47
N ILE A 45 3.52 0.94 2.02
CA ILE A 45 2.74 0.71 3.23
C ILE A 45 3.31 1.49 4.40
N GLU A 46 4.63 1.49 4.54
CA GLU A 46 5.26 2.25 5.61
C GLU A 46 4.92 3.73 5.50
N LYS A 47 4.91 4.24 4.30
CA LYS A 47 4.58 5.64 4.10
C LYS A 47 3.13 5.92 4.47
N LEU A 48 2.23 5.01 4.12
CA LEU A 48 0.82 5.16 4.46
C LEU A 48 0.63 5.14 5.97
N VAL A 49 1.31 4.25 6.66
CA VAL A 49 1.21 4.16 8.11
C VAL A 49 1.75 5.43 8.75
N SER A 50 2.87 5.93 8.25
CA SER A 50 3.43 7.17 8.77
C SER A 50 2.48 8.34 8.63
N SER A 51 1.67 8.31 7.59
CA SER A 51 0.72 9.39 7.32
C SER A 51 -0.64 9.15 7.94
N ASP A 52 -0.77 8.10 8.73
CA ASP A 52 -2.05 7.76 9.39
C ASP A 52 -3.16 7.46 8.41
N LEU A 53 -2.81 7.02 7.22
CA LEU A 53 -3.81 6.68 6.22
C LEU A 53 -4.27 5.24 6.33
N VAL A 54 -3.49 4.41 6.99
CA VAL A 54 -3.84 3.02 7.24
C VAL A 54 -4.01 2.84 8.73
N ASN A 55 -5.14 2.26 9.12
CA ASN A 55 -5.36 1.94 10.52
C ASN A 55 -4.44 0.81 10.95
N ASN A 56 -3.78 1.02 12.06
CA ASN A 56 -2.78 0.08 12.55
C ASN A 56 -3.35 -0.71 13.72
N TYR A 57 -4.51 -1.26 13.54
CA TYR A 57 -5.15 -2.04 14.58
C TYR A 57 -4.50 -3.40 14.75
N ARG A 58 -4.55 -3.90 15.95
CA ARG A 58 -4.12 -5.25 16.24
C ARG A 58 -5.30 -6.16 16.40
#